data_b09cff7d3da70878652980957211284f
#
_entry.id   b09cff7d3da70878652980957211284f
#
_cell.length_a   1.000
_cell.length_b   1.000
_cell.length_c   1.000
_cell.angle_alpha   90.00
_cell.angle_beta   90.00
_cell.angle_gamma   90.00
#
_symmetry.space_group_name_H-M   'P 1'
#
loop_
_entity.id
_entity.type
_entity.pdbx_description
1 polymer ?
#
loop_
_entity_poly.entity_id
_entity_poly.type
_entity_poly.pdbx_seq_one_letter_code
_entity_poly.pdbx_strand_id
1 'polypeptide(L)'
;MEKKKGNALPVVLFAVAGIALIALVIMILMVLKVGPFAEGSAMEKERVLHTSANGIETMDNGYMRKDLSASELTVLMGNGINLGNTMEAYGRISLGTEAPVSSYETFWSQPVTTQEMITGMKNAGFDTLRIPVAWTNAMDYESGDYTIREDYLNRVEEIINYALNENMYVVVNDHWDGSWWGMFGSASEETRQKAWDLYTSMWTQIAERYKEYSDYLIFESANEELGNRLNDTDVAADSGTLSADECYEMTLKINQKFVDIVRGTGGNNESRFLLIAGYNTDVDMTTDDRYIMPTDPTNEVNKLILSVHYYTPWGYCGNESLSLWGTKRNYGEMNSLLESLTKFTDQGYGVIIGEYGVLVKSDGTLKKNAALYYKNFLDNCDLYNFCPLLWDCNNLYNRQDCKIIDDEIAALYKERAYANEAAMTDEEKAARPDKIKAEMDQAYADAPAAFDDDAIDLDDSTSVAWIMINSSDWNVMYSVGDVYDPGAKTDGLVATDVEITGEGTYTVSLDFTGVPAGYANGMAFSALAIGNGELLYPGYTVNITEVLVNGEPYTLTAKPYTTSDDARCTRVNLYNEWVTQVPDDARTPDGDTTGISPVIVDNADLTHMETLSITFEYAPGK
;
A
#
# COMPACT_ATOMS: atom_id res chain seq x y z
N MET A 1 -36.30 -10.46 -86.23
CA MET A 1 -36.34 -10.05 -84.78
C MET A 1 -34.95 -9.63 -84.36
N GLU A 2 -34.65 -8.34 -84.51
CA GLU A 2 -33.37 -7.75 -84.13
C GLU A 2 -33.34 -7.51 -82.58
N LYS A 3 -32.37 -8.12 -81.90
CA LYS A 3 -32.10 -7.82 -80.50
C LYS A 3 -31.34 -6.51 -80.41
N LYS A 4 -32.00 -5.45 -79.86
CA LYS A 4 -31.34 -4.22 -79.49
C LYS A 4 -30.30 -4.54 -78.37
N LYS A 5 -29.01 -4.36 -78.66
CA LYS A 5 -27.96 -4.31 -77.69
C LYS A 5 -28.11 -3.01 -76.85
N GLY A 6 -28.54 -3.12 -75.64
CA GLY A 6 -28.56 -1.98 -74.69
C GLY A 6 -27.13 -1.48 -74.43
N ASN A 7 -26.89 -0.20 -74.63
CA ASN A 7 -25.63 0.47 -74.34
C ASN A 7 -25.37 0.46 -72.80
N ALA A 8 -24.56 -0.50 -72.34
CA ALA A 8 -24.09 -0.55 -70.94
C ALA A 8 -22.99 0.50 -70.67
N LEU A 9 -22.45 1.15 -71.69
CA LEU A 9 -21.33 2.09 -71.59
C LEU A 9 -21.63 3.34 -70.72
N PRO A 10 -22.80 3.99 -70.83
CA PRO A 10 -23.09 5.14 -69.99
C PRO A 10 -23.28 4.80 -68.49
N VAL A 11 -23.84 3.62 -68.17
CA VAL A 11 -24.03 3.18 -66.77
C VAL A 11 -22.68 2.90 -66.08
N VAL A 12 -21.74 2.28 -66.78
CA VAL A 12 -20.37 2.03 -66.31
C VAL A 12 -19.62 3.35 -66.11
N LEU A 13 -19.75 4.31 -67.02
CA LEU A 13 -19.14 5.64 -66.92
C LEU A 13 -19.70 6.45 -65.75
N PHE A 14 -21.00 6.40 -65.48
CA PHE A 14 -21.61 7.04 -64.32
C PHE A 14 -21.19 6.38 -63.02
N ALA A 15 -21.04 5.05 -62.96
CA ALA A 15 -20.54 4.34 -61.78
C ALA A 15 -19.07 4.70 -61.48
N VAL A 16 -18.20 4.74 -62.50
CA VAL A 16 -16.79 5.13 -62.37
C VAL A 16 -16.65 6.60 -61.97
N ALA A 17 -17.45 7.51 -62.51
CA ALA A 17 -17.47 8.91 -62.14
C ALA A 17 -17.96 9.10 -60.69
N GLY A 18 -18.96 8.33 -60.22
CA GLY A 18 -19.44 8.31 -58.85
C GLY A 18 -18.38 7.86 -57.85
N ILE A 19 -17.66 6.76 -58.19
CA ILE A 19 -16.55 6.27 -57.35
C ILE A 19 -15.41 7.29 -57.30
N ALA A 20 -15.05 7.92 -58.40
CA ALA A 20 -14.02 8.96 -58.45
C ALA A 20 -14.41 10.20 -57.64
N LEU A 21 -15.69 10.60 -57.65
CA LEU A 21 -16.19 11.71 -56.86
C LEU A 21 -16.18 11.39 -55.36
N ILE A 22 -16.57 10.18 -54.96
CA ILE A 22 -16.49 9.72 -53.56
C ILE A 22 -15.03 9.68 -53.10
N ALA A 23 -14.11 9.15 -53.92
CA ALA A 23 -12.69 9.14 -53.60
C ALA A 23 -12.12 10.56 -53.46
N LEU A 24 -12.55 11.51 -54.32
CA LEU A 24 -12.16 12.92 -54.23
C LEU A 24 -12.71 13.59 -52.95
N VAL A 25 -13.95 13.31 -52.56
CA VAL A 25 -14.56 13.82 -51.34
C VAL A 25 -13.83 13.27 -50.11
N ILE A 26 -13.52 11.98 -50.10
CA ILE A 26 -12.73 11.35 -49.02
C ILE A 26 -11.35 12.01 -48.92
N MET A 27 -10.70 12.22 -50.07
CA MET A 27 -9.38 12.86 -50.13
C MET A 27 -9.44 14.34 -49.65
N ILE A 28 -10.50 15.07 -50.00
CA ILE A 28 -10.73 16.43 -49.52
C ILE A 28 -10.99 16.44 -48.03
N LEU A 29 -11.78 15.52 -47.47
CA LEU A 29 -12.03 15.38 -46.05
C LEU A 29 -10.74 15.01 -45.28
N MET A 30 -9.88 14.16 -45.85
CA MET A 30 -8.55 13.85 -45.32
C MET A 30 -7.65 15.09 -45.31
N VAL A 31 -7.58 15.84 -46.40
CA VAL A 31 -6.74 17.04 -46.51
C VAL A 31 -7.25 18.17 -45.64
N LEU A 32 -8.57 18.31 -45.51
CA LEU A 32 -9.20 19.32 -44.67
C LEU A 32 -9.35 18.87 -43.20
N LYS A 33 -8.97 17.63 -42.88
CA LYS A 33 -9.09 17.05 -41.54
C LYS A 33 -10.49 17.26 -40.91
N VAL A 34 -11.54 16.99 -41.66
CA VAL A 34 -12.95 17.19 -41.29
C VAL A 34 -13.70 15.86 -41.22
N GLY A 35 -14.65 15.72 -40.31
CA GLY A 35 -15.45 14.50 -40.12
C GLY A 35 -14.64 13.36 -39.53
N PRO A 36 -14.72 12.12 -40.09
CA PRO A 36 -13.95 10.98 -39.59
C PRO A 36 -12.43 11.13 -39.77
N PHE A 37 -11.98 12.15 -40.52
CA PHE A 37 -10.57 12.56 -40.65
C PHE A 37 -10.28 13.88 -39.96
N ALA A 38 -11.18 14.40 -39.15
CA ALA A 38 -10.87 15.46 -38.20
C ALA A 38 -9.74 14.96 -37.27
N GLU A 39 -8.81 15.84 -36.95
CA GLU A 39 -7.72 15.48 -36.05
C GLU A 39 -8.32 14.75 -34.85
N GLY A 40 -8.12 13.42 -34.85
CA GLY A 40 -8.40 12.63 -33.69
C GLY A 40 -7.53 13.17 -32.58
N SER A 41 -8.16 13.59 -31.50
CA SER A 41 -7.61 14.02 -30.24
C SER A 41 -6.26 14.78 -30.32
N ALA A 42 -6.06 15.76 -29.48
CA ALA A 42 -4.86 16.60 -29.34
C ALA A 42 -3.49 15.87 -29.23
N MET A 43 -3.43 14.57 -29.57
CA MET A 43 -2.25 13.71 -29.48
C MET A 43 -1.27 13.82 -30.66
N GLU A 44 -1.55 14.57 -31.74
CA GLU A 44 -0.61 14.80 -32.85
C GLU A 44 -0.04 16.21 -32.91
N LYS A 45 0.08 16.92 -31.79
CA LYS A 45 1.04 18.00 -31.68
C LYS A 45 2.44 17.38 -31.62
N GLU A 46 3.40 18.00 -32.33
CA GLU A 46 4.81 17.58 -32.33
C GLU A 46 5.19 17.00 -30.95
N ARG A 47 5.47 15.69 -30.94
CA ARG A 47 5.93 15.02 -29.72
C ARG A 47 7.25 15.67 -29.34
N VAL A 48 7.26 16.40 -28.25
CA VAL A 48 8.51 16.88 -27.67
C VAL A 48 9.19 15.65 -27.11
N LEU A 49 10.29 15.24 -27.72
CA LEU A 49 11.11 14.14 -27.22
C LEU A 49 11.93 14.68 -26.05
N HIS A 50 11.64 14.21 -24.84
CA HIS A 50 12.55 14.36 -23.74
C HIS A 50 13.68 13.35 -23.89
N THR A 51 14.91 13.80 -23.72
CA THR A 51 16.09 12.95 -23.76
C THR A 51 16.76 13.00 -22.41
N SER A 52 16.89 11.85 -21.73
CA SER A 52 17.66 11.78 -20.48
C SER A 52 19.12 12.15 -20.71
N ALA A 53 19.84 12.49 -19.64
CA ALA A 53 21.27 12.80 -19.72
C ALA A 53 22.11 11.64 -20.29
N ASN A 54 21.64 10.40 -20.17
CA ASN A 54 22.26 9.21 -20.75
C ASN A 54 21.83 8.93 -22.19
N GLY A 55 21.03 9.82 -22.80
CA GLY A 55 20.62 9.74 -24.20
C GLY A 55 19.41 8.84 -24.46
N ILE A 56 18.67 8.45 -23.42
CA ILE A 56 17.41 7.73 -23.61
C ILE A 56 16.31 8.73 -23.98
N GLU A 57 15.82 8.62 -25.20
CA GLU A 57 14.71 9.43 -25.69
C GLU A 57 13.37 8.85 -25.16
N THR A 58 12.44 9.73 -24.80
CA THR A 58 11.07 9.35 -24.42
C THR A 58 10.06 9.78 -25.45
N MET A 59 8.97 9.01 -25.56
CA MET A 59 7.80 9.35 -26.37
C MET A 59 6.86 10.32 -25.64
N ASP A 60 7.18 10.72 -24.42
CA ASP A 60 6.41 11.70 -23.66
C ASP A 60 6.43 13.06 -24.35
N ASN A 61 5.26 13.68 -24.49
CA ASN A 61 5.08 14.95 -25.20
C ASN A 61 4.82 16.14 -24.27
N GLY A 62 4.94 15.96 -22.94
CA GLY A 62 4.67 16.98 -21.95
C GLY A 62 3.21 17.45 -21.88
N TYR A 63 2.26 16.69 -22.45
CA TYR A 63 0.85 17.09 -22.46
C TYR A 63 0.16 16.80 -21.14
N MET A 64 -0.63 17.78 -20.66
CA MET A 64 -1.39 17.68 -19.42
C MET A 64 -2.89 17.68 -19.71
N ARG A 65 -3.60 16.62 -19.31
CA ARG A 65 -5.06 16.50 -19.42
C ARG A 65 -5.72 17.24 -18.24
N LYS A 66 -5.93 18.54 -18.41
CA LYS A 66 -6.41 19.42 -17.32
C LYS A 66 -7.79 19.02 -16.82
N ASP A 67 -8.64 18.52 -17.70
CA ASP A 67 -10.03 18.15 -17.39
C ASP A 67 -10.16 16.72 -16.80
N LEU A 68 -9.08 15.92 -16.83
CA LEU A 68 -9.06 14.57 -16.25
C LEU A 68 -9.00 14.67 -14.72
N SER A 69 -9.93 14.01 -14.03
CA SER A 69 -9.94 13.92 -12.57
C SER A 69 -9.02 12.82 -12.04
N ALA A 70 -8.68 12.89 -10.75
CA ALA A 70 -7.89 11.87 -10.07
C ALA A 70 -8.59 10.49 -10.08
N SER A 71 -9.91 10.45 -9.89
CA SER A 71 -10.69 9.21 -9.92
C SER A 71 -10.79 8.59 -11.32
N GLU A 72 -10.81 9.40 -12.38
CA GLU A 72 -10.72 8.89 -13.75
C GLU A 72 -9.31 8.38 -14.08
N LEU A 73 -8.27 9.04 -13.56
CA LEU A 73 -6.89 8.62 -13.78
C LEU A 73 -6.62 7.23 -13.19
N THR A 74 -7.10 6.92 -11.99
CA THR A 74 -6.85 5.62 -11.34
C THR A 74 -7.37 4.44 -12.17
N VAL A 75 -8.46 4.61 -12.92
CA VAL A 75 -8.95 3.62 -13.88
C VAL A 75 -7.99 3.48 -15.06
N LEU A 76 -7.50 4.61 -15.61
CA LEU A 76 -6.56 4.59 -16.75
C LEU A 76 -5.19 4.00 -16.40
N MET A 77 -4.79 4.06 -15.14
CA MET A 77 -3.52 3.51 -14.64
C MET A 77 -3.50 1.98 -14.62
N GLY A 78 -4.67 1.32 -14.71
CA GLY A 78 -4.79 -0.13 -14.84
C GLY A 78 -4.11 -0.92 -13.72
N ASN A 79 -3.29 -1.90 -14.10
CA ASN A 79 -2.45 -2.63 -13.15
C ASN A 79 -1.11 -1.91 -12.98
N GLY A 80 -0.63 -1.82 -11.74
CA GLY A 80 0.70 -1.34 -11.48
C GLY A 80 1.62 -2.38 -10.85
N ILE A 81 2.92 -2.12 -10.95
CA ILE A 81 3.99 -2.89 -10.30
C ILE A 81 5.03 -1.94 -9.73
N ASN A 82 5.57 -2.29 -8.57
CA ASN A 82 6.71 -1.61 -7.97
C ASN A 82 8.03 -2.16 -8.53
N LEU A 83 8.98 -1.28 -8.81
CA LEU A 83 10.38 -1.64 -9.07
C LEU A 83 11.11 -1.78 -7.73
N GLY A 84 10.64 -2.69 -6.88
CA GLY A 84 11.07 -2.81 -5.49
C GLY A 84 12.49 -3.29 -5.32
N ASN A 85 13.10 -2.91 -4.19
CA ASN A 85 14.48 -3.21 -3.78
C ASN A 85 15.54 -2.69 -4.77
N THR A 86 15.26 -1.60 -5.47
CA THR A 86 16.11 -1.08 -6.56
C THR A 86 16.66 0.31 -6.21
N MET A 87 15.96 1.40 -6.54
CA MET A 87 16.45 2.76 -6.26
C MET A 87 16.23 3.17 -4.78
N GLU A 88 15.35 2.52 -4.06
CA GLU A 88 15.17 2.67 -2.61
C GLU A 88 16.11 1.80 -1.77
N ALA A 89 16.93 0.97 -2.41
CA ALA A 89 17.92 0.16 -1.70
C ALA A 89 18.91 1.07 -0.95
N TYR A 90 18.65 1.28 0.35
CA TYR A 90 19.39 2.21 1.19
C TYR A 90 20.79 1.70 1.50
N GLY A 91 21.76 2.17 0.71
CA GLY A 91 23.16 1.77 0.80
C GLY A 91 24.09 2.82 1.42
N ARG A 92 23.57 4.01 1.72
CA ARG A 92 24.36 5.17 2.14
C ARG A 92 25.32 4.90 3.30
N ILE A 93 24.87 4.19 4.34
CA ILE A 93 25.71 3.90 5.51
C ILE A 93 26.93 3.03 5.12
N SER A 94 26.75 2.08 4.21
CA SER A 94 27.80 1.13 3.81
C SER A 94 28.66 1.65 2.66
N LEU A 95 28.08 2.40 1.73
CA LEU A 95 28.72 2.83 0.49
C LEU A 95 29.19 4.29 0.54
N GLY A 96 28.65 5.11 1.46
CA GLY A 96 28.81 6.55 1.47
C GLY A 96 27.95 7.21 0.39
N THR A 97 28.02 8.56 0.27
CA THR A 97 27.22 9.35 -0.67
C THR A 97 27.83 9.48 -2.07
N GLU A 98 29.09 9.06 -2.25
CA GLU A 98 29.86 9.23 -3.50
C GLU A 98 29.99 7.93 -4.32
N ALA A 99 29.33 6.85 -3.91
CA ALA A 99 29.39 5.58 -4.64
C ALA A 99 28.76 5.71 -6.05
N PRO A 100 29.18 4.88 -7.02
CA PRO A 100 28.49 4.80 -8.30
C PRO A 100 27.01 4.50 -8.13
N VAL A 101 26.12 5.12 -8.90
CA VAL A 101 24.66 4.95 -8.77
C VAL A 101 24.24 3.48 -8.88
N SER A 102 24.89 2.73 -9.78
CA SER A 102 24.62 1.29 -9.91
C SER A 102 24.94 0.48 -8.66
N SER A 103 25.80 0.98 -7.75
CA SER A 103 26.08 0.30 -6.48
C SER A 103 24.92 0.41 -5.50
N TYR A 104 24.17 1.52 -5.51
CA TYR A 104 22.93 1.65 -4.75
C TYR A 104 21.83 0.82 -5.40
N GLU A 105 21.61 0.96 -6.70
CA GLU A 105 20.59 0.24 -7.47
C GLU A 105 20.65 -1.29 -7.28
N THR A 106 21.85 -1.83 -7.07
CA THR A 106 22.06 -3.28 -6.88
C THR A 106 22.32 -3.69 -5.43
N PHE A 107 22.23 -2.75 -4.47
CA PHE A 107 22.65 -2.98 -3.08
C PHE A 107 21.83 -4.07 -2.39
N TRP A 108 20.55 -4.17 -2.67
CA TRP A 108 19.68 -5.25 -2.18
C TRP A 108 19.52 -6.39 -3.20
N SER A 109 20.60 -6.69 -3.92
CA SER A 109 20.73 -7.84 -4.82
C SER A 109 19.79 -7.84 -6.02
N GLN A 110 19.31 -6.66 -6.43
CA GLN A 110 18.55 -6.54 -7.66
C GLN A 110 19.47 -6.36 -8.89
N PRO A 111 19.04 -6.80 -10.09
CA PRO A 111 19.76 -6.49 -11.30
C PRO A 111 19.65 -5.00 -11.65
N VAL A 112 20.62 -4.48 -12.39
CA VAL A 112 20.50 -3.14 -13.00
C VAL A 112 19.30 -3.13 -13.94
N THR A 113 18.40 -2.16 -13.76
CA THR A 113 17.17 -2.04 -14.54
C THR A 113 17.45 -1.72 -16.01
N THR A 114 16.77 -2.40 -16.90
CA THR A 114 16.89 -2.21 -18.36
C THR A 114 15.53 -1.95 -19.00
N GLN A 115 15.54 -1.35 -20.21
CA GLN A 115 14.32 -1.19 -21.01
C GLN A 115 13.60 -2.53 -21.22
N GLU A 116 14.35 -3.63 -21.45
CA GLU A 116 13.76 -4.96 -21.69
C GLU A 116 12.94 -5.46 -20.50
N MET A 117 13.41 -5.24 -19.25
CA MET A 117 12.68 -5.59 -18.03
C MET A 117 11.35 -4.85 -17.94
N ILE A 118 11.35 -3.55 -18.25
CA ILE A 118 10.14 -2.71 -18.22
C ILE A 118 9.19 -3.09 -19.35
N THR A 119 9.71 -3.33 -20.56
CA THR A 119 8.92 -3.87 -21.70
C THR A 119 8.26 -5.20 -21.31
N GLY A 120 8.99 -6.06 -20.59
CA GLY A 120 8.46 -7.32 -20.06
C GLY A 120 7.31 -7.11 -19.05
N MET A 121 7.41 -6.13 -18.15
CA MET A 121 6.32 -5.76 -17.22
C MET A 121 5.08 -5.31 -18.01
N LYS A 122 5.23 -4.44 -19.01
CA LYS A 122 4.12 -4.04 -19.88
C LYS A 122 3.47 -5.25 -20.56
N ASN A 123 4.27 -6.16 -21.10
CA ASN A 123 3.79 -7.37 -21.75
C ASN A 123 3.11 -8.36 -20.78
N ALA A 124 3.44 -8.31 -19.49
CA ALA A 124 2.79 -9.09 -18.44
C ALA A 124 1.41 -8.51 -18.04
N GLY A 125 1.06 -7.31 -18.51
CA GLY A 125 -0.24 -6.67 -18.27
C GLY A 125 -0.19 -5.52 -17.26
N PHE A 126 1.01 -4.98 -16.97
CA PHE A 126 1.15 -3.80 -16.12
C PHE A 126 1.12 -2.52 -16.94
N ASP A 127 0.32 -1.56 -16.51
CA ASP A 127 0.11 -0.26 -17.16
C ASP A 127 0.76 0.90 -16.38
N THR A 128 1.22 0.64 -15.14
CA THR A 128 1.84 1.61 -14.24
C THR A 128 3.10 1.02 -13.61
N LEU A 129 4.16 1.83 -13.54
CA LEU A 129 5.39 1.53 -12.82
C LEU A 129 5.53 2.49 -11.63
N ARG A 130 5.64 1.99 -10.40
CA ARG A 130 6.08 2.79 -9.26
C ARG A 130 7.57 2.57 -9.07
N ILE A 131 8.33 3.66 -8.97
CA ILE A 131 9.77 3.68 -8.77
C ILE A 131 10.02 4.22 -7.36
N PRO A 132 10.15 3.34 -6.35
CA PRO A 132 10.59 3.74 -5.03
C PRO A 132 12.02 4.29 -5.09
N VAL A 133 12.31 5.40 -4.36
CA VAL A 133 13.64 6.05 -4.41
C VAL A 133 14.07 6.50 -3.02
N ALA A 134 15.29 6.13 -2.61
CA ALA A 134 15.98 6.68 -1.45
C ALA A 134 16.92 7.81 -1.91
N TRP A 135 16.43 9.02 -1.92
CA TRP A 135 17.17 10.18 -2.46
C TRP A 135 18.40 10.55 -1.63
N THR A 136 18.38 10.28 -0.31
CA THR A 136 19.51 10.56 0.57
C THR A 136 20.69 9.62 0.37
N ASN A 137 20.54 8.52 -0.39
CA ASN A 137 21.69 7.73 -0.86
C ASN A 137 22.76 8.63 -1.51
N ALA A 138 22.32 9.61 -2.28
CA ALA A 138 23.16 10.49 -3.06
C ALA A 138 23.10 11.96 -2.60
N MET A 139 22.98 12.17 -1.27
CA MET A 139 22.86 13.49 -0.65
C MET A 139 23.63 13.51 0.67
N ASP A 140 24.47 14.54 0.90
CA ASP A 140 25.20 14.72 2.16
C ASP A 140 24.43 15.63 3.15
N TYR A 141 23.22 15.19 3.50
CA TYR A 141 22.31 16.00 4.32
C TYR A 141 22.83 16.26 5.75
N GLU A 142 23.70 15.41 6.32
CA GLU A 142 24.28 15.65 7.64
C GLU A 142 25.19 16.89 7.66
N SER A 143 25.86 17.19 6.54
CA SER A 143 26.64 18.43 6.43
C SER A 143 25.78 19.68 6.22
N GLY A 144 24.48 19.49 5.95
CA GLY A 144 23.55 20.55 5.57
C GLY A 144 23.53 20.84 4.07
N ASP A 145 24.17 19.99 3.25
CA ASP A 145 24.05 20.03 1.79
C ASP A 145 22.93 19.09 1.35
N TYR A 146 21.77 19.66 1.07
CA TYR A 146 20.58 18.94 0.62
C TYR A 146 20.51 18.77 -0.90
N THR A 147 21.66 18.82 -1.59
CA THR A 147 21.73 18.66 -3.05
C THR A 147 21.77 17.18 -3.42
N ILE A 148 20.79 16.74 -4.21
CA ILE A 148 20.79 15.40 -4.81
C ILE A 148 21.84 15.40 -5.93
N ARG A 149 22.69 14.38 -5.97
CA ARG A 149 23.67 14.23 -7.04
C ARG A 149 23.00 14.12 -8.41
N GLU A 150 23.55 14.83 -9.39
CA GLU A 150 23.01 14.90 -10.75
C GLU A 150 22.96 13.53 -11.45
N ASP A 151 23.95 12.68 -11.24
CA ASP A 151 23.99 11.33 -11.82
C ASP A 151 22.92 10.39 -11.23
N TYR A 152 22.51 10.62 -9.98
CA TYR A 152 21.41 9.88 -9.36
C TYR A 152 20.05 10.31 -9.94
N LEU A 153 19.81 11.62 -10.06
CA LEU A 153 18.65 12.17 -10.77
C LEU A 153 18.57 11.64 -12.21
N ASN A 154 19.71 11.64 -12.92
CA ASN A 154 19.79 11.14 -14.30
C ASN A 154 19.41 9.66 -14.40
N ARG A 155 19.81 8.83 -13.43
CA ARG A 155 19.47 7.40 -13.45
C ARG A 155 17.98 7.17 -13.19
N VAL A 156 17.39 7.89 -12.26
CA VAL A 156 15.94 7.82 -12.02
C VAL A 156 15.19 8.27 -13.28
N GLU A 157 15.60 9.36 -13.92
CA GLU A 157 15.02 9.85 -15.18
C GLU A 157 15.10 8.81 -16.31
N GLU A 158 16.20 8.09 -16.40
CA GLU A 158 16.37 7.02 -17.38
C GLU A 158 15.33 5.90 -17.18
N ILE A 159 15.10 5.49 -15.93
CA ILE A 159 14.09 4.48 -15.60
C ILE A 159 12.66 5.00 -15.87
N ILE A 160 12.39 6.28 -15.55
CA ILE A 160 11.13 6.93 -15.92
C ILE A 160 10.91 6.84 -17.43
N ASN A 161 11.94 7.16 -18.23
CA ASN A 161 11.84 7.12 -19.68
C ASN A 161 11.63 5.70 -20.24
N TYR A 162 12.20 4.67 -19.61
CA TYR A 162 11.92 3.28 -19.97
C TYR A 162 10.41 2.97 -19.88
N ALA A 163 9.75 3.39 -18.81
CA ALA A 163 8.33 3.15 -18.61
C ALA A 163 7.46 3.99 -19.56
N LEU A 164 7.79 5.27 -19.73
CA LEU A 164 7.07 6.16 -20.65
C LEU A 164 7.17 5.67 -22.10
N ASN A 165 8.29 5.06 -22.50
CA ASN A 165 8.46 4.45 -23.83
C ASN A 165 7.51 3.26 -24.07
N GLU A 166 7.05 2.61 -23.00
CA GLU A 166 6.02 1.56 -23.07
C GLU A 166 4.60 2.10 -22.85
N ASN A 167 4.40 3.42 -22.87
CA ASN A 167 3.14 4.09 -22.53
C ASN A 167 2.60 3.68 -21.16
N MET A 168 3.48 3.48 -20.18
CA MET A 168 3.11 3.24 -18.80
C MET A 168 3.04 4.56 -18.03
N TYR A 169 2.13 4.65 -17.07
CA TYR A 169 2.18 5.67 -16.03
C TYR A 169 3.36 5.40 -15.10
N VAL A 170 3.89 6.46 -14.50
CA VAL A 170 5.04 6.36 -13.60
C VAL A 170 4.73 7.10 -12.31
N VAL A 171 4.94 6.44 -11.17
CA VAL A 171 4.90 7.06 -9.84
C VAL A 171 6.33 7.09 -9.29
N VAL A 172 6.76 8.25 -8.82
CA VAL A 172 8.07 8.45 -8.16
C VAL A 172 7.83 9.05 -6.78
N ASN A 173 8.47 8.50 -5.76
CA ASN A 173 8.32 8.94 -4.37
C ASN A 173 9.67 9.25 -3.70
N ASP A 174 9.61 9.64 -2.43
CA ASP A 174 10.63 9.40 -1.43
C ASP A 174 10.17 8.18 -0.62
N HIS A 175 10.98 7.10 -0.67
CA HIS A 175 10.66 5.82 -0.03
C HIS A 175 11.36 5.72 1.33
N TRP A 176 11.48 4.53 1.91
CA TRP A 176 12.26 4.36 3.12
C TRP A 176 13.71 4.82 2.89
N ASP A 177 14.03 5.95 3.44
CA ASP A 177 15.25 6.70 3.14
C ASP A 177 16.06 6.98 4.42
N GLY A 178 16.21 5.95 5.26
CA GLY A 178 17.10 5.95 6.41
C GLY A 178 16.61 6.67 7.66
N SER A 179 15.32 6.65 7.96
CA SER A 179 14.72 7.13 9.22
C SER A 179 14.96 8.61 9.57
N TRP A 180 15.42 9.46 8.62
CA TRP A 180 15.53 10.89 8.86
C TRP A 180 14.19 11.58 9.15
N TRP A 181 13.09 10.93 8.79
CA TRP A 181 11.72 11.35 9.10
C TRP A 181 11.48 11.53 10.60
N GLY A 182 12.14 10.76 11.45
CA GLY A 182 12.11 10.92 12.89
C GLY A 182 12.59 12.28 13.40
N MET A 183 13.30 13.06 12.58
CA MET A 183 13.70 14.43 12.92
C MET A 183 12.49 15.36 13.12
N PHE A 184 11.33 15.06 12.53
CA PHE A 184 10.09 15.82 12.75
C PHE A 184 9.57 15.71 14.18
N GLY A 185 9.79 14.56 14.84
CA GLY A 185 9.41 14.30 16.22
C GLY A 185 10.46 14.69 17.28
N SER A 186 11.58 15.32 16.87
CA SER A 186 12.64 15.74 17.78
C SER A 186 12.19 16.82 18.76
N ALA A 187 12.70 16.79 20.00
CA ALA A 187 12.54 17.85 20.98
C ALA A 187 13.24 19.16 20.54
N SER A 188 14.27 19.07 19.69
CA SER A 188 15.04 20.20 19.17
C SER A 188 14.33 20.88 18.00
N GLU A 189 14.02 22.17 18.13
CA GLU A 189 13.49 22.98 17.02
C GLU A 189 14.48 23.07 15.85
N GLU A 190 15.78 23.10 16.11
CA GLU A 190 16.82 23.10 15.07
C GLU A 190 16.77 21.80 14.25
N THR A 191 16.60 20.66 14.89
CA THR A 191 16.48 19.36 14.22
C THR A 191 15.21 19.28 13.38
N ARG A 192 14.06 19.72 13.92
CA ARG A 192 12.82 19.79 13.14
C ARG A 192 12.94 20.71 11.93
N GLN A 193 13.64 21.85 12.07
CA GLN A 193 13.87 22.76 10.95
C GLN A 193 14.74 22.11 9.85
N LYS A 194 15.75 21.33 10.22
CA LYS A 194 16.56 20.56 9.27
C LYS A 194 15.72 19.55 8.48
N ALA A 195 14.74 18.89 9.14
CA ALA A 195 13.81 18.01 8.44
C ALA A 195 12.99 18.76 7.37
N TRP A 196 12.46 19.93 7.72
CA TRP A 196 11.73 20.79 6.77
C TRP A 196 12.62 21.29 5.62
N ASP A 197 13.87 21.65 5.90
CA ASP A 197 14.81 22.12 4.89
C ASP A 197 15.19 20.99 3.94
N LEU A 198 15.47 19.80 4.47
CA LEU A 198 15.75 18.59 3.69
C LEU A 198 14.57 18.24 2.77
N TYR A 199 13.37 18.09 3.32
CA TYR A 199 12.17 17.76 2.58
C TYR A 199 11.85 18.79 1.49
N THR A 200 11.96 20.08 1.83
CA THR A 200 11.71 21.18 0.91
C THR A 200 12.72 21.20 -0.23
N SER A 201 14.01 21.06 0.08
CA SER A 201 15.07 21.04 -0.93
C SER A 201 14.93 19.83 -1.87
N MET A 202 14.72 18.66 -1.30
CA MET A 202 14.57 17.41 -2.05
C MET A 202 13.40 17.50 -3.05
N TRP A 203 12.20 17.80 -2.59
CA TRP A 203 11.04 17.88 -3.47
C TRP A 203 11.10 19.04 -4.46
N THR A 204 11.75 20.15 -4.11
CA THR A 204 11.98 21.25 -5.07
C THR A 204 12.86 20.77 -6.23
N GLN A 205 13.96 20.07 -5.95
CA GLN A 205 14.85 19.53 -6.97
C GLN A 205 14.16 18.51 -7.88
N ILE A 206 13.42 17.58 -7.29
CA ILE A 206 12.66 16.55 -8.03
C ILE A 206 11.61 17.22 -8.92
N ALA A 207 10.81 18.12 -8.35
CA ALA A 207 9.73 18.78 -9.07
C ALA A 207 10.26 19.68 -10.22
N GLU A 208 11.34 20.44 -10.00
CA GLU A 208 11.98 21.25 -11.03
C GLU A 208 12.62 20.39 -12.13
N ARG A 209 13.25 19.27 -11.77
CA ARG A 209 13.88 18.37 -12.71
C ARG A 209 12.91 17.78 -13.72
N TYR A 210 11.74 17.32 -13.23
CA TYR A 210 10.80 16.56 -14.03
C TYR A 210 9.53 17.35 -14.42
N LYS A 211 9.51 18.67 -14.25
CA LYS A 211 8.30 19.48 -14.45
C LYS A 211 7.74 19.48 -15.87
N GLU A 212 8.58 19.27 -16.88
CA GLU A 212 8.17 19.30 -18.29
C GLU A 212 7.53 17.97 -18.77
N TYR A 213 7.63 16.91 -17.98
CA TYR A 213 6.97 15.65 -18.26
C TYR A 213 5.45 15.77 -18.19
N SER A 214 4.74 14.94 -18.97
CA SER A 214 3.28 14.90 -19.01
C SER A 214 2.66 14.41 -17.68
N ASP A 215 1.34 14.31 -17.67
CA ASP A 215 0.57 13.74 -16.54
C ASP A 215 0.67 12.20 -16.45
N TYR A 216 1.47 11.56 -17.28
CA TYR A 216 1.90 10.16 -17.09
C TYR A 216 2.91 10.02 -15.95
N LEU A 217 3.61 11.09 -15.56
CA LEU A 217 4.50 11.11 -14.41
C LEU A 217 3.78 11.72 -13.20
N ILE A 218 3.67 10.96 -12.12
CA ILE A 218 2.98 11.28 -10.88
C ILE A 218 4.01 11.35 -9.76
N PHE A 219 3.90 12.32 -8.85
CA PHE A 219 4.75 12.39 -7.66
C PHE A 219 3.98 11.93 -6.44
N GLU A 220 4.61 11.14 -5.57
CA GLU A 220 4.08 10.63 -4.32
C GLU A 220 4.83 11.23 -3.13
N SER A 221 4.11 11.81 -2.17
CA SER A 221 4.65 12.67 -1.11
C SER A 221 5.64 11.97 -0.16
N ALA A 222 5.44 10.72 0.12
CA ALA A 222 6.22 9.83 0.98
C ALA A 222 5.76 8.39 0.76
N ASN A 223 6.43 7.42 1.39
CA ASN A 223 6.01 6.03 1.46
C ASN A 223 5.24 5.78 2.77
N GLU A 224 5.78 4.97 3.68
CA GLU A 224 5.17 4.57 4.97
C GLU A 224 5.64 5.44 6.17
N GLU A 225 6.31 6.54 5.90
CA GLU A 225 6.97 7.35 6.93
C GLU A 225 6.04 8.34 7.61
N LEU A 226 4.92 8.72 6.98
CA LEU A 226 3.98 9.67 7.56
C LEU A 226 3.06 9.00 8.58
N GLY A 227 3.27 9.34 9.85
CA GLY A 227 2.56 8.75 10.98
C GLY A 227 3.51 8.46 12.13
N ASN A 228 3.58 7.23 12.58
CA ASN A 228 4.36 6.84 13.76
C ASN A 228 5.87 7.00 13.55
N ARG A 229 6.38 6.80 12.34
CA ARG A 229 7.82 6.97 12.02
C ARG A 229 8.32 8.41 12.11
N LEU A 230 7.43 9.38 12.20
CA LEU A 230 7.80 10.76 12.53
C LEU A 230 8.40 10.90 13.93
N ASN A 231 8.30 9.85 14.75
CA ASN A 231 8.87 9.71 16.08
C ASN A 231 10.09 8.77 16.14
N ASP A 232 10.58 8.26 14.99
CA ASP A 232 11.74 7.35 14.98
C ASP A 232 12.98 8.00 15.59
N THR A 233 13.73 7.21 16.40
CA THR A 233 14.89 7.70 17.15
C THR A 233 16.23 7.38 16.49
N ASP A 234 16.25 6.70 15.38
CA ASP A 234 17.46 6.21 14.71
C ASP A 234 18.40 7.34 14.27
N VAL A 235 17.84 8.45 13.79
CA VAL A 235 18.61 9.62 13.32
C VAL A 235 18.59 10.75 14.34
N ALA A 236 17.49 10.91 15.07
CA ALA A 236 17.32 11.94 16.10
C ALA A 236 17.00 11.27 17.43
N ALA A 237 18.03 11.03 18.25
CA ALA A 237 17.87 10.33 19.56
C ALA A 237 16.94 11.05 20.55
N ASP A 238 16.58 12.31 20.31
CA ASP A 238 15.63 13.12 21.05
C ASP A 238 14.25 13.20 20.39
N SER A 239 13.97 12.30 19.45
CA SER A 239 12.66 12.13 18.81
C SER A 239 11.67 11.41 19.73
N GLY A 240 10.46 11.17 19.25
CA GLY A 240 9.40 10.54 20.06
C GLY A 240 8.56 11.54 20.86
N THR A 241 8.60 12.83 20.51
CA THR A 241 7.88 13.87 21.27
C THR A 241 6.47 14.14 20.78
N LEU A 242 6.06 13.62 19.63
CA LEU A 242 4.73 13.80 19.09
C LEU A 242 3.75 12.77 19.69
N SER A 243 2.61 13.24 20.21
CA SER A 243 1.47 12.38 20.50
C SER A 243 0.87 11.82 19.19
N ALA A 244 0.00 10.82 19.29
CA ALA A 244 -0.69 10.26 18.12
C ALA A 244 -1.46 11.35 17.32
N ASP A 245 -2.18 12.25 18.01
CA ASP A 245 -2.90 13.34 17.33
C ASP A 245 -1.94 14.32 16.64
N GLU A 246 -0.79 14.63 17.28
CA GLU A 246 0.24 15.49 16.68
C GLU A 246 0.91 14.80 15.47
N CYS A 247 1.02 13.47 15.45
CA CYS A 247 1.47 12.74 14.25
C CYS A 247 0.48 12.90 13.08
N TYR A 248 -0.85 12.82 13.32
CA TYR A 248 -1.85 13.11 12.29
C TYR A 248 -1.75 14.55 11.79
N GLU A 249 -1.61 15.53 12.68
CA GLU A 249 -1.41 16.92 12.30
C GLU A 249 -0.13 17.15 11.48
N MET A 250 0.97 16.48 11.87
CA MET A 250 2.25 16.59 11.19
C MET A 250 2.17 15.93 9.80
N THR A 251 1.52 14.77 9.68
CA THR A 251 1.23 14.11 8.40
C THR A 251 0.51 15.06 7.44
N LEU A 252 -0.56 15.73 7.91
CA LEU A 252 -1.25 16.73 7.10
C LEU A 252 -0.32 17.90 6.70
N LYS A 253 0.49 18.41 7.63
CA LYS A 253 1.42 19.52 7.36
C LYS A 253 2.46 19.14 6.30
N ILE A 254 3.01 17.93 6.36
CA ILE A 254 4.00 17.45 5.38
C ILE A 254 3.34 17.26 4.00
N ASN A 255 2.18 16.61 3.95
CA ASN A 255 1.42 16.42 2.71
C ASN A 255 1.00 17.76 2.07
N GLN A 256 0.57 18.75 2.88
CA GLN A 256 0.27 20.10 2.37
C GLN A 256 1.53 20.79 1.84
N LYS A 257 2.65 20.67 2.57
CA LYS A 257 3.93 21.22 2.13
C LYS A 257 4.39 20.63 0.80
N PHE A 258 4.18 19.33 0.59
CA PHE A 258 4.43 18.66 -0.68
C PHE A 258 3.62 19.28 -1.82
N VAL A 259 2.31 19.40 -1.65
CA VAL A 259 1.44 20.03 -2.65
C VAL A 259 1.92 21.45 -2.97
N ASP A 260 2.20 22.24 -1.94
CA ASP A 260 2.63 23.64 -2.10
C ASP A 260 3.97 23.75 -2.85
N ILE A 261 4.95 22.87 -2.55
CA ILE A 261 6.23 22.82 -3.24
C ILE A 261 6.03 22.51 -4.72
N VAL A 262 5.33 21.39 -5.01
CA VAL A 262 5.17 20.95 -6.40
C VAL A 262 4.42 22.01 -7.22
N ARG A 263 3.29 22.53 -6.73
CA ARG A 263 2.53 23.58 -7.40
C ARG A 263 3.35 24.85 -7.59
N GLY A 264 4.17 25.21 -6.61
CA GLY A 264 5.03 26.38 -6.61
C GLY A 264 6.12 26.38 -7.69
N THR A 265 6.54 25.20 -8.21
CA THR A 265 7.50 25.10 -9.30
C THR A 265 6.94 25.48 -10.67
N GLY A 266 5.61 25.52 -10.81
CA GLY A 266 4.93 25.94 -12.05
C GLY A 266 5.03 24.93 -13.19
N GLY A 267 4.77 25.38 -14.42
CA GLY A 267 4.76 24.53 -15.61
C GLY A 267 3.72 23.42 -15.52
N ASN A 268 4.06 22.19 -15.91
CA ASN A 268 3.16 21.05 -15.84
C ASN A 268 2.81 20.66 -14.39
N ASN A 269 3.64 21.05 -13.44
CA ASN A 269 3.38 20.79 -12.02
C ASN A 269 2.18 21.55 -11.45
N GLU A 270 1.70 22.63 -12.11
CA GLU A 270 0.47 23.31 -11.73
C GLU A 270 -0.75 22.39 -11.77
N SER A 271 -0.75 21.39 -12.67
CA SER A 271 -1.88 20.45 -12.84
C SER A 271 -1.47 18.97 -12.82
N ARG A 272 -0.25 18.67 -12.39
CA ARG A 272 0.23 17.28 -12.20
C ARG A 272 -0.60 16.56 -11.14
N PHE A 273 -0.90 15.28 -11.37
CA PHE A 273 -1.47 14.42 -10.35
C PHE A 273 -0.45 14.20 -9.22
N LEU A 274 -0.94 14.30 -7.98
CA LEU A 274 -0.14 14.11 -6.78
C LEU A 274 -0.73 12.99 -5.95
N LEU A 275 0.11 12.02 -5.60
CA LEU A 275 -0.23 10.91 -4.74
C LEU A 275 0.15 11.29 -3.30
N ILE A 276 -0.82 11.23 -2.41
CA ILE A 276 -0.74 11.71 -1.03
C ILE A 276 -0.69 10.51 -0.11
N ALA A 277 0.39 10.35 0.61
CA ALA A 277 0.56 9.23 1.53
C ALA A 277 -0.43 9.29 2.69
N GLY A 278 -1.10 8.16 2.94
CA GLY A 278 -1.95 7.96 4.11
C GLY A 278 -1.14 7.88 5.40
N TYR A 279 -1.82 7.86 6.55
CA TYR A 279 -1.15 7.68 7.84
C TYR A 279 -0.58 6.27 7.93
N ASN A 280 0.75 6.12 8.07
CA ASN A 280 1.52 4.88 7.90
C ASN A 280 1.22 4.13 6.58
N THR A 281 0.52 4.76 5.63
CA THR A 281 -0.18 4.13 4.49
C THR A 281 -1.11 2.96 4.87
N ASP A 282 -1.44 2.83 6.13
CA ASP A 282 -2.36 1.83 6.66
C ASP A 282 -3.82 2.21 6.38
N VAL A 283 -4.66 1.24 6.00
CA VAL A 283 -6.05 1.49 5.61
C VAL A 283 -6.89 1.99 6.78
N ASP A 284 -6.81 1.32 7.93
CA ASP A 284 -7.60 1.66 9.12
C ASP A 284 -7.21 3.02 9.69
N MET A 285 -5.90 3.26 9.83
CA MET A 285 -5.38 4.52 10.34
C MET A 285 -5.66 5.68 9.38
N THR A 286 -5.65 5.45 8.07
CA THR A 286 -5.97 6.47 7.07
C THR A 286 -7.47 6.76 7.00
N THR A 287 -8.33 5.79 7.28
CA THR A 287 -9.78 6.01 7.35
C THR A 287 -10.25 6.62 8.67
N ASP A 288 -9.39 6.72 9.70
CA ASP A 288 -9.64 7.49 10.93
C ASP A 288 -9.99 8.96 10.59
N ASP A 289 -10.92 9.56 11.33
CA ASP A 289 -11.39 10.94 11.09
C ASP A 289 -10.31 12.01 11.35
N ARG A 290 -9.22 11.67 12.02
CA ARG A 290 -8.06 12.55 12.21
C ARG A 290 -7.24 12.72 10.94
N TYR A 291 -7.27 11.74 10.03
CA TYR A 291 -6.58 11.86 8.75
C TYR A 291 -7.39 12.76 7.79
N ILE A 292 -6.72 13.78 7.28
CA ILE A 292 -7.32 14.78 6.40
C ILE A 292 -6.42 14.93 5.15
N MET A 293 -7.02 14.87 3.98
CA MET A 293 -6.33 15.17 2.72
C MET A 293 -5.93 16.65 2.65
N PRO A 294 -4.75 16.97 2.08
CA PRO A 294 -4.36 18.37 1.86
C PRO A 294 -5.27 19.06 0.86
N THR A 295 -5.20 20.38 0.81
CA THR A 295 -5.95 21.19 -0.16
C THR A 295 -5.11 21.46 -1.42
N ASP A 296 -5.78 21.51 -2.58
CA ASP A 296 -5.18 21.90 -3.85
C ASP A 296 -6.04 22.99 -4.53
N PRO A 297 -5.91 24.26 -4.12
CA PRO A 297 -6.76 25.34 -4.66
C PRO A 297 -6.40 25.75 -6.09
N THR A 298 -5.32 25.22 -6.66
CA THR A 298 -4.83 25.57 -8.00
C THR A 298 -5.70 24.95 -9.10
N ASN A 299 -6.34 23.81 -8.83
CA ASN A 299 -7.09 23.06 -9.82
C ASN A 299 -8.59 23.06 -9.55
N GLU A 300 -9.39 23.28 -10.62
CA GLU A 300 -10.86 23.14 -10.57
C GLU A 300 -11.29 21.67 -10.52
N VAL A 301 -10.50 20.78 -11.13
CA VAL A 301 -10.71 19.33 -11.14
C VAL A 301 -9.74 18.71 -10.17
N ASN A 302 -10.21 17.83 -9.29
CA ASN A 302 -9.36 17.21 -8.27
C ASN A 302 -8.19 16.42 -8.90
N LYS A 303 -6.97 16.75 -8.50
CA LYS A 303 -5.71 16.14 -8.95
C LYS A 303 -5.00 15.35 -7.84
N LEU A 304 -5.61 15.24 -6.66
CA LEU A 304 -5.03 14.53 -5.54
C LEU A 304 -5.55 13.09 -5.49
N ILE A 305 -4.65 12.18 -5.21
CA ILE A 305 -4.88 10.73 -5.13
C ILE A 305 -4.38 10.29 -3.75
N LEU A 306 -5.14 9.46 -3.05
CA LEU A 306 -4.70 8.86 -1.80
C LEU A 306 -3.82 7.64 -2.08
N SER A 307 -2.72 7.48 -1.34
CA SER A 307 -1.89 6.27 -1.29
C SER A 307 -2.10 5.52 0.02
N VAL A 308 -2.46 4.25 -0.05
CA VAL A 308 -2.46 3.32 1.07
C VAL A 308 -1.83 1.99 0.63
N HIS A 309 -1.38 1.19 1.59
CA HIS A 309 -0.84 -0.15 1.35
C HIS A 309 -1.77 -1.21 1.93
N TYR A 310 -1.75 -2.43 1.36
CA TYR A 310 -2.61 -3.51 1.80
C TYR A 310 -1.85 -4.82 1.92
N TYR A 311 -1.59 -5.24 3.16
CA TYR A 311 -0.89 -6.50 3.45
C TYR A 311 -1.66 -7.36 4.48
N THR A 312 -3.00 -7.25 4.47
CA THR A 312 -3.85 -7.98 5.44
C THR A 312 -4.31 -9.34 4.88
N PRO A 313 -4.20 -10.43 5.66
CA PRO A 313 -3.51 -10.49 6.96
C PRO A 313 -1.98 -10.56 6.80
N TRP A 314 -1.23 -9.87 7.65
CA TRP A 314 0.24 -9.81 7.58
C TRP A 314 0.92 -11.19 7.58
N GLY A 315 0.39 -12.13 8.36
CA GLY A 315 0.89 -13.50 8.39
C GLY A 315 0.88 -14.22 7.05
N TYR A 316 -0.01 -13.81 6.14
CA TYR A 316 -0.09 -14.35 4.79
C TYR A 316 0.69 -13.50 3.78
N CYS A 317 0.62 -12.18 3.92
CA CYS A 317 1.22 -11.25 2.96
C CYS A 317 2.69 -10.94 3.25
N GLY A 318 3.07 -10.77 4.51
CA GLY A 318 4.38 -10.25 4.91
C GLY A 318 5.34 -11.27 5.53
N ASN A 319 4.84 -12.37 6.09
CA ASN A 319 5.68 -13.42 6.66
C ASN A 319 5.14 -14.83 6.38
N GLU A 320 5.77 -15.89 6.92
CA GLU A 320 5.39 -17.27 6.65
C GLU A 320 4.47 -17.90 7.72
N SER A 321 3.91 -17.11 8.64
CA SER A 321 3.08 -17.64 9.74
C SER A 321 1.73 -18.19 9.27
N LEU A 322 1.17 -17.65 8.19
CA LEU A 322 0.00 -18.19 7.50
C LEU A 322 0.39 -18.76 6.13
N SER A 323 0.06 -20.02 5.88
CA SER A 323 0.35 -20.70 4.61
C SER A 323 -0.84 -20.69 3.64
N LEU A 324 -2.04 -20.28 4.08
CA LEU A 324 -3.29 -20.47 3.38
C LEU A 324 -4.20 -19.25 3.56
N TRP A 325 -4.97 -18.89 2.51
CA TRP A 325 -5.95 -17.82 2.49
C TRP A 325 -7.26 -18.31 1.83
N GLY A 326 -8.40 -17.70 2.18
CA GLY A 326 -9.68 -17.92 1.48
C GLY A 326 -10.80 -18.43 2.36
N THR A 327 -10.76 -18.23 3.68
CA THR A 327 -11.93 -18.43 4.55
C THR A 327 -12.94 -17.28 4.39
N LYS A 328 -14.20 -17.46 4.84
CA LYS A 328 -15.20 -16.38 4.88
C LYS A 328 -14.68 -15.12 5.56
N ARG A 329 -13.91 -15.31 6.65
CA ARG A 329 -13.29 -14.21 7.37
C ARG A 329 -12.31 -13.44 6.47
N ASN A 330 -11.40 -14.15 5.78
CA ASN A 330 -10.42 -13.51 4.91
C ASN A 330 -11.08 -12.68 3.81
N TYR A 331 -12.12 -13.23 3.15
CA TYR A 331 -12.88 -12.48 2.16
C TYR A 331 -13.61 -11.28 2.78
N GLY A 332 -14.27 -11.46 3.93
CA GLY A 332 -15.01 -10.40 4.62
C GLY A 332 -14.12 -9.25 5.05
N GLU A 333 -12.97 -9.54 5.67
CA GLU A 333 -11.98 -8.56 6.10
C GLU A 333 -11.43 -7.75 4.91
N MET A 334 -10.97 -8.42 3.84
CA MET A 334 -10.47 -7.74 2.64
C MET A 334 -11.54 -6.84 2.02
N ASN A 335 -12.76 -7.35 1.86
CA ASN A 335 -13.85 -6.59 1.25
C ASN A 335 -14.21 -5.36 2.09
N SER A 336 -14.31 -5.49 3.42
CA SER A 336 -14.67 -4.39 4.32
C SER A 336 -13.59 -3.31 4.37
N LEU A 337 -12.31 -3.71 4.48
CA LEU A 337 -11.20 -2.76 4.52
C LEU A 337 -11.09 -1.96 3.21
N LEU A 338 -11.18 -2.63 2.06
CA LEU A 338 -11.10 -1.92 0.78
C LEU A 338 -12.34 -1.05 0.53
N GLU A 339 -13.54 -1.51 0.93
CA GLU A 339 -14.77 -0.70 0.86
C GLU A 339 -14.66 0.60 1.69
N SER A 340 -14.00 0.56 2.85
CA SER A 340 -13.86 1.74 3.72
C SER A 340 -13.14 2.92 3.04
N LEU A 341 -12.28 2.64 2.06
CA LEU A 341 -11.59 3.66 1.26
C LEU A 341 -12.52 4.46 0.33
N THR A 342 -13.77 4.01 0.12
CA THR A 342 -14.76 4.78 -0.63
C THR A 342 -15.07 6.12 0.03
N LYS A 343 -14.79 6.27 1.35
CA LYS A 343 -14.78 7.56 2.06
C LYS A 343 -14.05 8.66 1.28
N PHE A 344 -12.98 8.31 0.55
CA PHE A 344 -12.18 9.27 -0.21
C PHE A 344 -12.68 9.43 -1.65
N THR A 345 -13.08 8.35 -2.32
CA THR A 345 -13.64 8.45 -3.68
C THR A 345 -14.96 9.20 -3.70
N ASP A 346 -15.79 9.11 -2.65
CA ASP A 346 -17.01 9.88 -2.49
C ASP A 346 -16.76 11.40 -2.37
N GLN A 347 -15.54 11.79 -1.98
CA GLN A 347 -15.07 13.17 -1.95
C GLN A 347 -14.39 13.60 -3.27
N GLY A 348 -14.30 12.70 -4.27
CA GLY A 348 -13.71 12.96 -5.58
C GLY A 348 -12.20 12.76 -5.66
N TYR A 349 -11.57 12.18 -4.65
CA TYR A 349 -10.17 11.76 -4.73
C TYR A 349 -10.04 10.46 -5.53
N GLY A 350 -8.89 10.24 -6.18
CA GLY A 350 -8.49 8.91 -6.61
C GLY A 350 -7.95 8.11 -5.42
N VAL A 351 -7.90 6.78 -5.54
CA VAL A 351 -7.23 5.90 -4.57
C VAL A 351 -6.28 4.96 -5.30
N ILE A 352 -5.05 4.91 -4.83
CA ILE A 352 -4.04 3.94 -5.27
C ILE A 352 -3.68 3.08 -4.08
N ILE A 353 -3.74 1.77 -4.27
CA ILE A 353 -3.13 0.84 -3.32
C ILE A 353 -1.66 0.72 -3.74
N GLY A 354 -0.80 1.55 -3.12
CA GLY A 354 0.61 1.75 -3.51
C GLY A 354 1.46 0.51 -3.39
N GLU A 355 1.08 -0.38 -2.47
CA GLU A 355 1.71 -1.69 -2.30
C GLU A 355 0.67 -2.72 -1.85
N TYR A 356 0.78 -3.92 -2.39
CA TYR A 356 0.09 -5.13 -1.95
C TYR A 356 0.82 -6.35 -2.50
N GLY A 357 0.61 -7.49 -1.90
CA GLY A 357 1.18 -8.73 -2.41
C GLY A 357 1.12 -9.86 -1.41
N VAL A 358 1.51 -11.03 -1.86
CA VAL A 358 1.67 -12.23 -1.03
C VAL A 358 3.14 -12.61 -1.04
N LEU A 359 3.71 -12.83 0.14
CA LEU A 359 5.10 -13.27 0.27
C LEU A 359 5.33 -14.57 -0.51
N VAL A 360 6.29 -14.54 -1.42
CA VAL A 360 6.84 -15.75 -2.03
C VAL A 360 7.74 -16.42 -1.00
N LYS A 361 7.54 -17.72 -0.75
CA LYS A 361 8.30 -18.44 0.27
C LYS A 361 9.79 -18.48 -0.05
N SER A 362 10.59 -18.74 0.96
CA SER A 362 12.05 -18.84 0.85
C SER A 362 12.53 -19.92 -0.15
N ASP A 363 11.71 -20.92 -0.44
CA ASP A 363 11.96 -21.95 -1.44
C ASP A 363 11.53 -21.53 -2.88
N GLY A 364 11.03 -20.31 -3.05
CA GLY A 364 10.57 -19.76 -4.33
C GLY A 364 9.16 -20.21 -4.74
N THR A 365 8.44 -20.90 -3.86
CA THR A 365 7.04 -21.30 -4.11
C THR A 365 6.04 -20.27 -3.58
N LEU A 366 4.86 -20.25 -4.16
CA LEU A 366 3.76 -19.43 -3.67
C LEU A 366 3.05 -20.10 -2.50
N LYS A 367 2.40 -19.29 -1.68
CA LYS A 367 1.47 -19.77 -0.66
C LYS A 367 0.21 -20.35 -1.30
N LYS A 368 -0.41 -21.29 -0.63
CA LYS A 368 -1.63 -21.96 -1.11
C LYS A 368 -2.77 -20.92 -1.25
N ASN A 369 -3.50 -20.97 -2.34
CA ASN A 369 -4.57 -20.04 -2.70
C ASN A 369 -4.13 -18.58 -2.97
N ALA A 370 -2.86 -18.33 -3.32
CA ALA A 370 -2.40 -16.99 -3.69
C ALA A 370 -3.23 -16.41 -4.85
N ALA A 371 -3.57 -17.19 -5.87
CA ALA A 371 -4.40 -16.73 -6.98
C ALA A 371 -5.81 -16.27 -6.52
N LEU A 372 -6.41 -16.93 -5.53
CA LEU A 372 -7.70 -16.49 -4.96
C LEU A 372 -7.56 -15.15 -4.23
N TYR A 373 -6.47 -14.95 -3.47
CA TYR A 373 -6.18 -13.68 -2.82
C TYR A 373 -6.05 -12.56 -3.87
N TYR A 374 -5.20 -12.75 -4.88
CA TYR A 374 -5.02 -11.77 -5.94
C TYR A 374 -6.32 -11.48 -6.69
N LYS A 375 -7.11 -12.51 -7.00
CA LYS A 375 -8.39 -12.31 -7.69
C LYS A 375 -9.34 -11.44 -6.86
N ASN A 376 -9.60 -11.80 -5.60
CA ASN A 376 -10.53 -11.03 -4.75
C ASN A 376 -10.03 -9.60 -4.50
N PHE A 377 -8.71 -9.43 -4.32
CA PHE A 377 -8.11 -8.11 -4.17
C PHE A 377 -8.31 -7.24 -5.43
N LEU A 378 -8.01 -7.78 -6.62
CA LEU A 378 -8.16 -7.07 -7.89
C LEU A 378 -9.63 -6.80 -8.20
N ASP A 379 -10.55 -7.71 -7.86
CA ASP A 379 -12.00 -7.52 -8.00
C ASP A 379 -12.50 -6.34 -7.15
N ASN A 380 -12.02 -6.19 -5.91
CA ASN A 380 -12.31 -5.02 -5.07
C ASN A 380 -11.77 -3.73 -5.70
N CYS A 381 -10.53 -3.75 -6.22
CA CYS A 381 -9.95 -2.58 -6.89
C CYS A 381 -10.79 -2.18 -8.12
N ASP A 382 -11.27 -3.13 -8.90
CA ASP A 382 -12.15 -2.86 -10.05
C ASP A 382 -13.51 -2.32 -9.61
N LEU A 383 -14.09 -2.88 -8.55
CA LEU A 383 -15.40 -2.46 -8.05
C LEU A 383 -15.40 -1.00 -7.58
N TYR A 384 -14.31 -0.56 -6.96
CA TYR A 384 -14.18 0.78 -6.38
C TYR A 384 -13.31 1.74 -7.21
N ASN A 385 -12.86 1.33 -8.40
CA ASN A 385 -11.99 2.11 -9.30
C ASN A 385 -10.63 2.48 -8.66
N PHE A 386 -10.05 1.59 -7.86
CA PHE A 386 -8.72 1.76 -7.29
C PHE A 386 -7.65 1.26 -8.27
N CYS A 387 -6.49 1.91 -8.26
CA CYS A 387 -5.32 1.41 -9.00
C CYS A 387 -4.43 0.60 -8.05
N PRO A 388 -4.29 -0.73 -8.27
CA PRO A 388 -3.41 -1.58 -7.47
C PRO A 388 -1.98 -1.55 -8.01
N LEU A 389 -0.96 -1.36 -7.14
CA LEU A 389 0.44 -1.45 -7.48
C LEU A 389 1.07 -2.64 -6.74
N LEU A 390 1.28 -3.75 -7.44
CA LEU A 390 1.90 -4.96 -6.88
C LEU A 390 3.29 -4.63 -6.31
N TRP A 391 3.55 -4.96 -5.04
CA TRP A 391 4.90 -4.95 -4.52
C TRP A 391 5.69 -6.14 -5.06
N ASP A 392 6.74 -5.85 -5.80
CA ASP A 392 7.61 -6.89 -6.36
C ASP A 392 9.09 -6.49 -6.27
N CYS A 393 9.86 -7.37 -5.67
CA CYS A 393 11.32 -7.28 -5.58
C CYS A 393 11.99 -8.47 -6.30
N ASN A 394 11.52 -8.77 -7.52
CA ASN A 394 12.03 -9.84 -8.38
C ASN A 394 11.70 -11.25 -7.84
N ASN A 395 10.54 -11.42 -7.25
CA ASN A 395 10.08 -12.68 -6.69
C ASN A 395 8.82 -13.22 -7.38
N LEU A 396 7.69 -12.51 -7.40
CA LEU A 396 6.52 -12.93 -8.16
C LEU A 396 6.69 -12.63 -9.67
N TYR A 397 7.22 -11.46 -10.01
CA TYR A 397 7.63 -11.12 -11.37
C TYR A 397 9.14 -11.32 -11.52
N ASN A 398 9.55 -12.35 -12.26
CA ASN A 398 10.95 -12.60 -12.56
C ASN A 398 11.45 -11.61 -13.61
N ARG A 399 12.36 -10.70 -13.21
CA ARG A 399 12.88 -9.62 -14.07
C ARG A 399 13.79 -10.10 -15.18
N GLN A 400 14.48 -11.24 -14.98
CA GLN A 400 15.36 -11.83 -15.97
C GLN A 400 14.58 -12.58 -17.07
N ASP A 401 13.52 -13.28 -16.67
CA ASP A 401 12.66 -14.05 -17.57
C ASP A 401 11.50 -13.20 -18.13
N CYS A 402 11.30 -11.99 -17.59
CA CYS A 402 10.23 -11.05 -17.97
C CYS A 402 8.83 -11.67 -17.86
N LYS A 403 8.56 -12.40 -16.76
CA LYS A 403 7.26 -13.06 -16.56
C LYS A 403 6.90 -13.21 -15.08
N ILE A 404 5.61 -13.32 -14.83
CA ILE A 404 5.07 -13.76 -13.54
C ILE A 404 5.30 -15.28 -13.43
N ILE A 405 5.74 -15.74 -12.24
CA ILE A 405 6.12 -17.15 -12.02
C ILE A 405 4.92 -18.10 -11.97
N ASP A 406 3.72 -17.60 -11.78
CA ASP A 406 2.47 -18.36 -11.70
C ASP A 406 1.54 -18.00 -12.86
N ASP A 407 1.09 -19.01 -13.61
CA ASP A 407 0.29 -18.81 -14.83
C ASP A 407 -1.14 -18.33 -14.53
N GLU A 408 -1.73 -18.71 -13.39
CA GLU A 408 -3.07 -18.29 -12.98
C GLU A 408 -3.07 -16.81 -12.58
N ILE A 409 -2.11 -16.39 -11.77
CA ILE A 409 -1.91 -14.98 -11.42
C ILE A 409 -1.56 -14.15 -12.65
N ALA A 410 -0.70 -14.66 -13.54
CA ALA A 410 -0.37 -13.99 -14.79
C ALA A 410 -1.61 -13.76 -15.68
N ALA A 411 -2.54 -14.72 -15.70
CA ALA A 411 -3.80 -14.57 -16.44
C ALA A 411 -4.68 -13.45 -15.86
N LEU A 412 -4.76 -13.31 -14.53
CA LEU A 412 -5.50 -12.22 -13.86
C LEU A 412 -5.01 -10.84 -14.30
N TYR A 413 -3.69 -10.62 -14.27
CA TYR A 413 -3.12 -9.32 -14.70
C TYR A 413 -3.33 -9.05 -16.19
N LYS A 414 -3.20 -10.07 -17.03
CA LYS A 414 -3.46 -9.92 -18.48
C LYS A 414 -4.92 -9.60 -18.78
N GLU A 415 -5.85 -10.27 -18.11
CA GLU A 415 -7.28 -10.02 -18.28
C GLU A 415 -7.65 -8.59 -17.85
N ARG A 416 -7.07 -8.12 -16.75
CA ARG A 416 -7.33 -6.79 -16.18
C ARG A 416 -6.54 -5.66 -16.86
N ALA A 417 -5.58 -5.93 -17.73
CA ALA A 417 -4.80 -4.89 -18.40
C ALA A 417 -5.70 -3.84 -19.06
N TYR A 418 -5.39 -2.56 -18.91
CA TYR A 418 -6.18 -1.43 -19.41
C TYR A 418 -6.56 -1.55 -20.89
N ALA A 419 -5.67 -2.13 -21.72
CA ALA A 419 -5.97 -2.35 -23.14
C ALA A 419 -7.24 -3.20 -23.36
N ASN A 420 -7.51 -4.18 -22.50
CA ASN A 420 -8.70 -5.01 -22.56
C ASN A 420 -9.93 -4.23 -22.10
N GLU A 421 -9.82 -3.43 -21.04
CA GLU A 421 -10.90 -2.55 -20.60
C GLU A 421 -11.23 -1.48 -21.65
N ALA A 422 -10.21 -0.87 -22.25
CA ALA A 422 -10.40 0.11 -23.32
C ALA A 422 -11.12 -0.48 -24.56
N ALA A 423 -11.01 -1.80 -24.77
CA ALA A 423 -11.66 -2.51 -25.87
C ALA A 423 -13.12 -2.90 -25.57
N MET A 424 -13.59 -2.79 -24.33
CA MET A 424 -14.98 -3.11 -23.94
C MET A 424 -15.96 -2.10 -24.54
N THR A 425 -17.15 -2.59 -24.88
CA THR A 425 -18.29 -1.73 -25.23
C THR A 425 -18.82 -0.97 -24.01
N ASP A 426 -19.60 0.08 -24.23
CA ASP A 426 -20.19 0.85 -23.14
C ASP A 426 -21.16 0.00 -22.29
N GLU A 427 -21.87 -0.97 -22.93
CA GLU A 427 -22.72 -1.91 -22.21
C GLU A 427 -21.91 -2.88 -21.33
N GLU A 428 -20.78 -3.38 -21.81
CA GLU A 428 -19.89 -4.24 -21.02
C GLU A 428 -19.29 -3.50 -19.85
N LYS A 429 -18.82 -2.26 -20.05
CA LYS A 429 -18.31 -1.40 -18.95
C LYS A 429 -19.38 -1.12 -17.91
N ALA A 430 -20.61 -0.82 -18.34
CA ALA A 430 -21.72 -0.55 -17.42
C ALA A 430 -22.15 -1.78 -16.62
N ALA A 431 -22.04 -2.98 -17.19
CA ALA A 431 -22.41 -4.23 -16.53
C ALA A 431 -21.30 -4.82 -15.64
N ARG A 432 -20.06 -4.37 -15.80
CA ARG A 432 -18.88 -4.94 -15.13
C ARG A 432 -18.96 -4.89 -13.60
N PRO A 433 -19.33 -3.76 -12.95
CA PRO A 433 -19.40 -3.69 -11.49
C PRO A 433 -20.39 -4.70 -10.89
N ASP A 434 -21.57 -4.84 -11.48
CA ASP A 434 -22.58 -5.79 -11.01
C ASP A 434 -22.10 -7.24 -11.16
N LYS A 435 -21.40 -7.55 -12.26
CA LYS A 435 -20.81 -8.86 -12.49
C LYS A 435 -19.73 -9.18 -11.46
N ILE A 436 -18.77 -8.26 -11.26
CA ILE A 436 -17.69 -8.42 -10.28
C ILE A 436 -18.27 -8.62 -8.88
N LYS A 437 -19.24 -7.77 -8.48
CA LYS A 437 -19.87 -7.90 -7.18
C LYS A 437 -20.56 -9.27 -7.02
N ALA A 438 -21.26 -9.75 -8.02
CA ALA A 438 -21.90 -11.07 -7.96
C ALA A 438 -20.88 -12.21 -7.84
N GLU A 439 -19.74 -12.12 -8.52
CA GLU A 439 -18.64 -13.09 -8.42
C GLU A 439 -18.00 -13.06 -7.01
N MET A 440 -17.76 -11.88 -6.45
CA MET A 440 -17.24 -11.71 -5.08
C MET A 440 -18.22 -12.25 -4.04
N ASP A 441 -19.52 -11.93 -4.15
CA ASP A 441 -20.57 -12.41 -3.25
C ASP A 441 -20.65 -13.96 -3.31
N GLN A 442 -20.50 -14.55 -4.49
CA GLN A 442 -20.47 -16.00 -4.66
C GLN A 442 -19.21 -16.63 -4.05
N ALA A 443 -18.03 -16.03 -4.28
CA ALA A 443 -16.77 -16.48 -3.69
C ALA A 443 -16.83 -16.47 -2.16
N TYR A 444 -17.36 -15.40 -1.57
CA TYR A 444 -17.60 -15.33 -0.12
C TYR A 444 -18.60 -16.40 0.36
N ALA A 445 -19.70 -16.61 -0.36
CA ALA A 445 -20.72 -17.61 0.04
C ALA A 445 -20.15 -19.02 0.03
N ASP A 446 -19.32 -19.35 -0.96
CA ASP A 446 -18.71 -20.66 -1.16
C ASP A 446 -17.48 -20.91 -0.27
N ALA A 447 -16.88 -19.84 0.28
CA ALA A 447 -15.71 -19.93 1.14
C ALA A 447 -16.03 -20.76 2.40
N PRO A 448 -15.09 -21.59 2.87
CA PRO A 448 -15.25 -22.32 4.13
C PRO A 448 -15.19 -21.35 5.32
N ALA A 449 -15.80 -21.72 6.43
CA ALA A 449 -15.67 -20.98 7.69
C ALA A 449 -14.24 -21.08 8.24
N ALA A 450 -13.63 -22.28 8.12
CA ALA A 450 -12.25 -22.59 8.44
C ALA A 450 -11.75 -23.67 7.46
N PHE A 451 -10.44 -23.85 7.33
CA PHE A 451 -9.86 -24.92 6.52
C PHE A 451 -9.76 -26.21 7.32
N ASP A 452 -10.05 -27.35 6.68
CA ASP A 452 -9.86 -28.66 7.30
C ASP A 452 -8.38 -28.96 7.59
N ASP A 453 -7.45 -28.38 6.80
CA ASP A 453 -5.99 -28.52 6.99
C ASP A 453 -5.49 -27.81 8.27
N ASP A 454 -6.30 -26.91 8.86
CA ASP A 454 -6.03 -26.26 10.15
C ASP A 454 -6.59 -27.04 11.34
N ALA A 455 -7.20 -28.20 11.09
CA ALA A 455 -7.60 -29.10 12.15
C ALA A 455 -6.37 -29.54 12.93
N ILE A 456 -6.28 -29.11 14.19
CA ILE A 456 -5.27 -29.61 15.11
C ILE A 456 -5.71 -30.97 15.64
N ASP A 457 -4.75 -31.79 15.99
CA ASP A 457 -5.04 -32.96 16.80
C ASP A 457 -5.48 -32.49 18.19
N LEU A 458 -6.80 -32.41 18.38
CA LEU A 458 -7.38 -31.92 19.64
C LEU A 458 -7.00 -32.78 20.84
N ASP A 459 -6.66 -34.06 20.63
CA ASP A 459 -6.29 -34.98 21.70
C ASP A 459 -4.87 -34.70 22.23
N ASP A 460 -3.94 -34.20 21.38
CA ASP A 460 -2.55 -33.90 21.73
C ASP A 460 -2.26 -32.41 21.88
N SER A 461 -3.22 -31.52 21.58
CA SER A 461 -3.02 -30.07 21.63
C SER A 461 -3.25 -29.51 23.03
N THR A 462 -2.45 -28.52 23.40
CA THR A 462 -2.58 -27.73 24.61
C THR A 462 -2.99 -26.30 24.28
N SER A 463 -3.68 -25.66 25.19
CA SER A 463 -3.96 -24.23 25.17
C SER A 463 -3.15 -23.53 26.24
N VAL A 464 -2.40 -22.52 25.86
CA VAL A 464 -1.56 -21.71 26.76
C VAL A 464 -2.00 -20.26 26.64
N ALA A 465 -2.14 -19.57 27.77
CA ALA A 465 -2.36 -18.14 27.80
C ALA A 465 -1.06 -17.39 28.11
N TRP A 466 -0.84 -16.26 27.44
CA TRP A 466 0.30 -15.36 27.66
C TRP A 466 -0.08 -13.89 27.42
N ILE A 467 0.77 -12.97 27.86
CA ILE A 467 0.70 -11.57 27.47
C ILE A 467 1.62 -11.38 26.27
N MET A 468 1.06 -11.10 25.10
CA MET A 468 1.82 -10.64 23.96
C MET A 468 2.15 -9.16 24.12
N ILE A 469 3.37 -8.73 23.85
CA ILE A 469 3.77 -7.33 23.90
C ILE A 469 4.88 -7.02 22.89
N ASN A 470 4.73 -5.90 22.20
CA ASN A 470 5.78 -5.23 21.44
C ASN A 470 5.85 -3.77 21.91
N SER A 471 7.00 -3.34 22.40
CA SER A 471 7.20 -1.92 22.75
C SER A 471 7.19 -1.05 21.49
N SER A 472 6.83 0.23 21.64
CA SER A 472 6.72 1.17 20.51
C SER A 472 8.05 1.37 19.75
N ASP A 473 9.18 1.10 20.40
CA ASP A 473 10.52 1.12 19.80
C ASP A 473 11.01 -0.27 19.36
N TRP A 474 10.16 -1.31 19.42
CA TRP A 474 10.46 -2.69 19.05
C TRP A 474 11.66 -3.33 19.76
N ASN A 475 12.15 -2.73 20.84
CA ASN A 475 13.28 -3.23 21.60
C ASN A 475 12.90 -4.29 22.64
N VAL A 476 11.65 -4.27 23.10
CA VAL A 476 11.13 -5.26 24.04
C VAL A 476 9.94 -5.97 23.43
N MET A 477 10.09 -7.27 23.23
CA MET A 477 9.08 -8.12 22.62
C MET A 477 8.90 -9.41 23.41
N TYR A 478 7.67 -9.87 23.52
CA TYR A 478 7.33 -11.20 23.99
C TYR A 478 6.10 -11.75 23.28
N SER A 479 6.24 -12.96 22.75
CA SER A 479 5.14 -13.78 22.25
C SER A 479 5.55 -15.26 22.31
N VAL A 480 4.60 -16.13 22.63
CA VAL A 480 4.78 -17.59 22.49
C VAL A 480 4.76 -18.00 21.03
N GLY A 481 4.09 -17.21 20.20
CA GLY A 481 3.89 -17.41 18.79
C GLY A 481 2.42 -17.64 18.45
N ASP A 482 1.97 -16.91 17.48
CA ASP A 482 0.67 -17.06 16.82
C ASP A 482 0.78 -16.67 15.35
N VAL A 483 -0.35 -16.43 14.70
CA VAL A 483 -0.41 -16.11 13.25
C VAL A 483 0.27 -14.80 12.90
N TYR A 484 0.33 -13.86 13.83
CA TYR A 484 0.87 -12.51 13.61
C TYR A 484 2.29 -12.35 14.14
N ASP A 485 2.71 -13.22 15.05
CA ASP A 485 4.01 -13.13 15.70
C ASP A 485 4.65 -14.53 15.80
N PRO A 486 5.77 -14.79 15.14
CA PRO A 486 6.39 -16.12 15.09
C PRO A 486 7.00 -16.59 16.42
N GLY A 487 6.77 -15.84 17.49
CA GLY A 487 7.38 -16.05 18.78
C GLY A 487 8.64 -15.20 18.94
N ALA A 488 8.67 -14.41 19.99
CA ALA A 488 9.79 -13.52 20.32
C ALA A 488 9.98 -13.44 21.83
N LYS A 489 11.21 -13.28 22.25
CA LYS A 489 11.54 -13.04 23.66
C LYS A 489 12.80 -12.21 23.77
N THR A 490 12.66 -11.03 24.32
CA THR A 490 13.78 -10.16 24.63
C THR A 490 14.61 -10.76 25.77
N ASP A 491 15.93 -10.68 25.66
CA ASP A 491 16.87 -11.16 26.67
C ASP A 491 16.62 -10.48 28.03
N GLY A 492 16.55 -11.31 29.07
CA GLY A 492 16.30 -10.83 30.43
C GLY A 492 14.83 -10.66 30.82
N LEU A 493 13.91 -10.67 29.87
CA LEU A 493 12.47 -10.66 30.17
C LEU A 493 12.05 -12.03 30.73
N VAL A 494 11.26 -12.02 31.84
CA VAL A 494 10.67 -13.23 32.40
C VAL A 494 9.15 -13.20 32.18
N ALA A 495 8.64 -14.21 31.51
CA ALA A 495 7.21 -14.39 31.32
C ALA A 495 6.70 -15.57 32.16
N THR A 496 5.50 -15.42 32.70
CA THR A 496 4.75 -16.50 33.34
C THR A 496 3.49 -16.74 32.52
N ASP A 497 3.56 -17.78 31.70
CA ASP A 497 2.44 -18.28 30.90
C ASP A 497 1.68 -19.33 31.72
N VAL A 498 0.42 -19.58 31.35
CA VAL A 498 -0.43 -20.55 32.06
C VAL A 498 -1.12 -21.49 31.09
N GLU A 499 -1.11 -22.78 31.39
CA GLU A 499 -1.91 -23.78 30.66
C GLU A 499 -3.39 -23.61 30.97
N ILE A 500 -4.23 -23.52 29.93
CA ILE A 500 -5.68 -23.46 30.04
C ILE A 500 -6.22 -24.87 29.95
N THR A 501 -6.89 -25.30 31.01
CA THR A 501 -7.46 -26.65 31.12
C THR A 501 -8.99 -26.68 31.16
N GLY A 502 -9.63 -25.55 30.83
CA GLY A 502 -11.08 -25.38 30.80
C GLY A 502 -11.56 -24.09 31.43
N GLU A 503 -12.80 -24.12 31.94
CA GLU A 503 -13.36 -22.99 32.68
C GLU A 503 -12.57 -22.76 33.98
N GLY A 504 -12.15 -21.51 34.24
CA GLY A 504 -11.36 -21.19 35.42
C GLY A 504 -10.88 -19.75 35.47
N THR A 505 -10.14 -19.47 36.56
CA THR A 505 -9.44 -18.20 36.75
C THR A 505 -7.95 -18.41 36.60
N TYR A 506 -7.31 -17.60 35.78
CA TYR A 506 -5.91 -17.74 35.38
C TYR A 506 -5.20 -16.40 35.54
N THR A 507 -3.87 -16.46 35.77
CA THR A 507 -3.03 -15.27 35.85
C THR A 507 -1.79 -15.45 34.99
N VAL A 508 -1.48 -14.46 34.16
CA VAL A 508 -0.28 -14.37 33.33
C VAL A 508 0.50 -13.12 33.68
N SER A 509 1.83 -13.12 33.51
CA SER A 509 2.63 -11.96 33.85
C SER A 509 3.93 -11.84 33.04
N LEU A 510 4.39 -10.58 32.93
CA LEU A 510 5.71 -10.22 32.41
C LEU A 510 6.50 -9.47 33.46
N ASP A 511 7.79 -9.77 33.60
CA ASP A 511 8.76 -9.08 34.45
C ASP A 511 9.91 -8.58 33.56
N PHE A 512 10.03 -7.26 33.46
CA PHE A 512 11.01 -6.54 32.66
C PHE A 512 12.27 -6.15 33.44
N THR A 513 12.36 -6.45 34.73
CA THR A 513 13.47 -5.99 35.59
C THR A 513 14.83 -6.56 35.15
N GLY A 514 14.83 -7.70 34.47
CA GLY A 514 16.03 -8.33 33.92
C GLY A 514 16.44 -7.83 32.52
N VAL A 515 15.60 -7.01 31.87
CA VAL A 515 15.90 -6.49 30.53
C VAL A 515 16.99 -5.41 30.63
N PRO A 516 18.13 -5.53 29.90
CA PRO A 516 19.28 -4.64 30.09
C PRO A 516 18.97 -3.14 29.87
N ALA A 517 18.12 -2.82 28.89
CA ALA A 517 17.69 -1.46 28.60
C ALA A 517 16.44 -1.03 29.42
N GLY A 518 15.81 -1.97 30.14
CA GLY A 518 14.51 -1.77 30.75
C GLY A 518 13.38 -1.71 29.73
N TYR A 519 12.15 -1.54 30.21
CA TYR A 519 10.99 -1.20 29.38
C TYR A 519 10.76 0.31 29.56
N ALA A 520 11.15 1.10 28.57
CA ALA A 520 11.16 2.56 28.69
C ALA A 520 9.99 3.26 27.98
N ASN A 521 9.53 2.69 26.87
CA ASN A 521 8.52 3.28 25.98
C ASN A 521 7.15 2.62 26.18
N GLY A 522 6.11 3.19 25.58
CA GLY A 522 4.78 2.56 25.53
C GLY A 522 4.77 1.33 24.63
N MET A 523 3.58 0.85 24.33
CA MET A 523 3.35 -0.32 23.47
C MET A 523 3.04 0.10 22.04
N ALA A 524 3.55 -0.61 21.05
CA ALA A 524 3.00 -0.64 19.70
C ALA A 524 1.81 -1.61 19.68
N PHE A 525 1.98 -2.77 20.36
CA PHE A 525 0.96 -3.78 20.46
C PHE A 525 1.03 -4.53 21.79
N SER A 526 -0.14 -4.83 22.38
CA SER A 526 -0.23 -5.78 23.49
C SER A 526 -1.62 -6.44 23.53
N ALA A 527 -1.63 -7.74 23.78
CA ALA A 527 -2.85 -8.52 23.95
C ALA A 527 -2.67 -9.64 25.00
N LEU A 528 -3.73 -10.00 25.68
CA LEU A 528 -3.86 -11.29 26.31
C LEU A 528 -4.24 -12.29 25.23
N ALA A 529 -3.41 -13.28 24.97
CA ALA A 529 -3.62 -14.30 23.95
C ALA A 529 -3.76 -15.69 24.57
N ILE A 530 -4.59 -16.54 24.00
CA ILE A 530 -4.82 -17.94 24.41
C ILE A 530 -4.69 -18.80 23.16
N GLY A 531 -3.56 -19.46 22.99
CA GLY A 531 -3.25 -20.31 21.83
C GLY A 531 -4.23 -21.48 21.73
N ASN A 532 -4.71 -21.77 20.51
CA ASN A 532 -5.72 -22.78 20.23
C ASN A 532 -7.05 -22.59 20.99
N GLY A 533 -7.28 -21.42 21.62
CA GLY A 533 -8.46 -21.19 22.44
C GLY A 533 -9.78 -21.38 21.69
N GLU A 534 -9.88 -20.90 20.45
CA GLU A 534 -11.09 -21.04 19.64
C GLU A 534 -11.37 -22.50 19.22
N LEU A 535 -10.31 -23.30 19.08
CA LEU A 535 -10.41 -24.69 18.66
C LEU A 535 -10.72 -25.64 19.81
N LEU A 536 -10.06 -25.43 20.97
CA LEU A 536 -10.22 -26.29 22.15
C LEU A 536 -11.41 -25.86 23.02
N TYR A 537 -11.74 -24.56 23.04
CA TYR A 537 -12.78 -23.96 23.86
C TYR A 537 -13.68 -23.02 23.04
N PRO A 538 -14.36 -23.55 21.98
CA PRO A 538 -15.15 -22.70 21.09
C PRO A 538 -16.26 -21.95 21.85
N GLY A 539 -16.37 -20.64 21.60
CA GLY A 539 -17.37 -19.79 22.23
C GLY A 539 -17.05 -19.34 23.65
N TYR A 540 -15.87 -19.67 24.18
CA TYR A 540 -15.42 -19.11 25.45
C TYR A 540 -15.06 -17.63 25.30
N THR A 541 -15.17 -16.90 26.41
CA THR A 541 -14.85 -15.48 26.52
C THR A 541 -13.91 -15.23 27.69
N VAL A 542 -13.18 -14.16 27.59
CA VAL A 542 -12.28 -13.68 28.64
C VAL A 542 -12.94 -12.54 29.40
N ASN A 543 -12.96 -12.64 30.73
CA ASN A 543 -13.34 -11.58 31.65
C ASN A 543 -12.10 -11.16 32.45
N ILE A 544 -11.47 -10.04 32.14
CA ILE A 544 -10.33 -9.52 32.91
C ILE A 544 -10.84 -9.01 34.27
N THR A 545 -10.36 -9.64 35.33
CA THR A 545 -10.77 -9.30 36.72
C THR A 545 -9.77 -8.41 37.42
N GLU A 546 -8.50 -8.45 37.05
CA GLU A 546 -7.44 -7.61 37.63
C GLU A 546 -6.31 -7.39 36.61
N VAL A 547 -5.81 -6.16 36.59
CA VAL A 547 -4.54 -5.80 35.92
C VAL A 547 -3.67 -5.12 36.93
N LEU A 548 -2.43 -5.60 37.09
CA LEU A 548 -1.42 -4.99 37.96
C LEU A 548 -0.26 -4.49 37.10
N VAL A 549 0.11 -3.21 37.28
CA VAL A 549 1.29 -2.58 36.72
C VAL A 549 2.24 -2.23 37.85
N ASN A 550 3.46 -2.74 37.81
CA ASN A 550 4.44 -2.59 38.90
C ASN A 550 3.91 -3.03 40.28
N GLY A 551 3.01 -4.04 40.29
CA GLY A 551 2.37 -4.56 41.48
C GLY A 551 1.17 -3.75 42.00
N GLU A 552 0.84 -2.61 41.39
CA GLU A 552 -0.29 -1.76 41.78
C GLU A 552 -1.49 -1.99 40.83
N PRO A 553 -2.74 -1.95 41.33
CA PRO A 553 -3.94 -2.12 40.50
C PRO A 553 -4.06 -1.04 39.43
N TYR A 554 -4.25 -1.46 38.18
CA TYR A 554 -4.50 -0.60 37.03
C TYR A 554 -5.98 -0.67 36.63
N THR A 555 -6.61 0.47 36.35
CA THR A 555 -8.01 0.53 35.92
C THR A 555 -8.07 0.64 34.41
N LEU A 556 -8.71 -0.32 33.74
CA LEU A 556 -8.92 -0.27 32.32
C LEU A 556 -9.74 0.95 31.89
N THR A 557 -9.40 1.55 30.77
CA THR A 557 -10.02 2.78 30.24
C THR A 557 -11.34 2.51 29.51
N ALA A 558 -11.56 1.25 29.06
CA ALA A 558 -12.78 0.82 28.37
C ALA A 558 -13.09 -0.65 28.69
N LYS A 559 -14.27 -1.11 28.29
CA LYS A 559 -14.71 -2.51 28.45
C LYS A 559 -13.92 -3.41 27.49
N PRO A 560 -13.26 -4.48 27.98
CA PRO A 560 -12.61 -5.48 27.13
C PRO A 560 -13.63 -6.26 26.28
N TYR A 561 -13.18 -6.79 25.16
CA TYR A 561 -13.89 -7.78 24.38
C TYR A 561 -12.97 -8.93 24.01
N THR A 562 -13.55 -10.09 23.79
CA THR A 562 -12.88 -11.27 23.27
C THR A 562 -13.05 -11.32 21.76
N THR A 563 -11.98 -11.60 21.02
CA THR A 563 -11.96 -11.74 19.56
C THR A 563 -11.03 -12.87 19.17
N SER A 564 -11.04 -13.24 17.89
CA SER A 564 -10.07 -14.15 17.31
C SER A 564 -9.67 -13.64 15.93
N ASP A 565 -8.39 -13.39 15.72
CA ASP A 565 -7.88 -12.89 14.44
C ASP A 565 -7.68 -13.99 13.41
N ASP A 566 -7.59 -15.26 13.83
CA ASP A 566 -7.24 -16.39 12.98
C ASP A 566 -8.17 -17.60 13.14
N ALA A 567 -9.30 -17.42 13.84
CA ALA A 567 -10.22 -18.49 14.25
C ALA A 567 -9.55 -19.63 15.05
N ARG A 568 -8.34 -19.42 15.56
CA ARG A 568 -7.54 -20.36 16.34
C ARG A 568 -7.19 -19.82 17.72
N CYS A 569 -6.59 -18.63 17.76
CA CYS A 569 -6.15 -17.97 18.98
C CYS A 569 -7.26 -17.08 19.54
N THR A 570 -7.64 -17.26 20.80
CA THR A 570 -8.53 -16.31 21.50
C THR A 570 -7.73 -15.12 22.01
N ARG A 571 -8.22 -13.90 21.83
CA ARG A 571 -7.52 -12.66 22.20
C ARG A 571 -8.40 -11.67 22.93
N VAL A 572 -7.74 -10.84 23.75
CA VAL A 572 -8.24 -9.56 24.24
C VAL A 572 -7.14 -8.52 24.02
N ASN A 573 -7.34 -7.60 23.11
CA ASN A 573 -6.41 -6.51 22.89
C ASN A 573 -6.38 -5.58 24.11
N LEU A 574 -5.17 -5.24 24.57
CA LEU A 574 -4.95 -4.18 25.56
C LEU A 574 -4.69 -2.87 24.82
N TYR A 575 -3.78 -2.90 23.87
CA TYR A 575 -3.39 -1.81 22.99
C TYR A 575 -2.99 -2.35 21.63
N ASN A 576 -3.40 -1.67 20.57
CA ASN A 576 -2.96 -1.97 19.22
C ASN A 576 -2.99 -0.67 18.42
N GLU A 577 -1.81 -0.20 17.97
CA GLU A 577 -1.70 1.06 17.25
C GLU A 577 -2.26 1.02 15.82
N TRP A 578 -2.48 -0.20 15.28
CA TRP A 578 -3.02 -0.41 13.92
C TRP A 578 -4.52 -0.67 13.88
N VAL A 579 -5.18 -0.89 15.03
CA VAL A 579 -6.62 -1.22 15.07
C VAL A 579 -7.40 -0.09 15.73
N THR A 580 -8.25 0.56 14.94
CA THR A 580 -9.10 1.67 15.38
C THR A 580 -10.57 1.27 15.53
N GLN A 581 -10.96 0.10 15.02
CA GLN A 581 -12.34 -0.41 15.04
C GLN A 581 -12.44 -1.72 15.81
N VAL A 582 -13.60 -1.94 16.40
CA VAL A 582 -13.93 -3.21 17.04
C VAL A 582 -14.26 -4.23 15.97
N PRO A 583 -13.61 -5.41 15.95
CA PRO A 583 -13.88 -6.43 14.95
C PRO A 583 -15.27 -7.04 15.08
N ASP A 584 -15.80 -7.55 13.98
CA ASP A 584 -17.17 -8.10 13.89
C ASP A 584 -17.40 -9.33 14.79
N ASP A 585 -16.35 -10.10 15.11
CA ASP A 585 -16.40 -11.25 15.99
C ASP A 585 -16.28 -10.88 17.48
N ALA A 586 -16.23 -9.58 17.82
CA ALA A 586 -16.10 -9.11 19.19
C ALA A 586 -17.27 -9.62 20.06
N ARG A 587 -16.92 -10.27 21.16
CA ARG A 587 -17.87 -10.84 22.10
C ARG A 587 -17.45 -10.55 23.54
N THR A 588 -18.43 -10.56 24.44
CA THR A 588 -18.22 -10.29 25.86
C THR A 588 -18.86 -11.39 26.70
N PRO A 589 -18.45 -11.60 27.95
CA PRO A 589 -19.00 -12.65 28.82
C PRO A 589 -20.52 -12.55 29.02
N ASP A 590 -21.06 -11.33 29.02
CA ASP A 590 -22.51 -11.07 29.20
C ASP A 590 -23.28 -10.86 27.90
N GLY A 591 -22.59 -10.86 26.75
CA GLY A 591 -23.15 -10.60 25.43
C GLY A 591 -23.44 -9.11 25.16
N ASP A 592 -23.20 -8.22 26.10
CA ASP A 592 -23.38 -6.77 25.92
C ASP A 592 -22.07 -6.15 25.37
N THR A 593 -22.08 -5.66 24.15
CA THR A 593 -20.98 -4.99 23.48
C THR A 593 -20.98 -3.46 23.65
N THR A 594 -21.84 -2.91 24.53
CA THR A 594 -21.84 -1.48 24.81
C THR A 594 -20.57 -1.07 25.56
N GLY A 595 -19.84 -0.08 25.03
CA GLY A 595 -18.64 0.49 25.66
C GLY A 595 -17.36 -0.34 25.50
N ILE A 596 -17.35 -1.33 24.59
CA ILE A 596 -16.11 -1.99 24.20
C ILE A 596 -15.24 -1.05 23.34
N SER A 597 -13.93 -1.26 23.35
CA SER A 597 -12.98 -0.46 22.59
C SER A 597 -11.80 -1.33 22.13
N PRO A 598 -11.23 -1.11 20.95
CA PRO A 598 -10.02 -1.79 20.52
C PRO A 598 -8.79 -1.45 21.39
N VAL A 599 -8.84 -0.35 22.14
CA VAL A 599 -7.83 0.06 23.12
C VAL A 599 -8.48 0.19 24.49
N ILE A 600 -7.95 -0.53 25.47
CA ILE A 600 -8.51 -0.58 26.83
C ILE A 600 -7.54 -0.12 27.92
N VAL A 601 -6.36 0.39 27.51
CA VAL A 601 -5.36 0.97 28.40
C VAL A 601 -4.92 2.34 27.88
N ASP A 602 -4.45 3.22 28.77
CA ASP A 602 -3.75 4.44 28.37
C ASP A 602 -2.27 4.12 28.23
N ASN A 603 -1.76 4.18 26.99
CA ASN A 603 -0.38 3.83 26.67
C ASN A 603 0.64 4.73 27.37
N ALA A 604 0.28 5.99 27.68
CA ALA A 604 1.13 6.92 28.41
C ALA A 604 1.37 6.48 29.85
N ASP A 605 0.40 5.77 30.46
CA ASP A 605 0.52 5.25 31.84
C ASP A 605 1.41 3.98 31.88
N LEU A 606 1.67 3.34 30.74
CA LEU A 606 2.36 2.05 30.65
C LEU A 606 3.80 2.18 30.14
N THR A 607 4.41 3.33 30.35
CA THR A 607 5.84 3.55 30.15
C THR A 607 6.63 3.18 31.42
N HIS A 608 7.88 2.75 31.24
CA HIS A 608 8.78 2.38 32.35
C HIS A 608 8.21 1.26 33.26
N MET A 609 7.56 0.26 32.67
CA MET A 609 7.04 -0.87 33.42
C MET A 609 8.17 -1.76 33.97
N GLU A 610 8.08 -2.14 35.26
CA GLU A 610 8.87 -3.22 35.84
C GLU A 610 8.15 -4.55 35.72
N THR A 611 6.82 -4.57 35.92
CA THR A 611 5.99 -5.77 35.80
C THR A 611 4.61 -5.44 35.24
N LEU A 612 4.05 -6.40 34.50
CA LEU A 612 2.65 -6.40 34.05
C LEU A 612 2.03 -7.76 34.38
N SER A 613 0.89 -7.78 35.05
CA SER A 613 0.14 -9.01 35.39
C SER A 613 -1.33 -8.86 35.07
N ILE A 614 -1.94 -9.89 34.51
CA ILE A 614 -3.36 -9.93 34.17
C ILE A 614 -3.97 -11.19 34.77
N THR A 615 -5.00 -10.99 35.60
CA THR A 615 -5.86 -12.09 36.08
C THR A 615 -7.20 -12.04 35.35
N PHE A 616 -7.65 -13.16 34.86
CA PHE A 616 -8.87 -13.26 34.07
C PHE A 616 -9.64 -14.56 34.35
N GLU A 617 -10.93 -14.51 34.17
CA GLU A 617 -11.80 -15.67 34.09
C GLU A 617 -11.98 -16.06 32.62
N TYR A 618 -11.86 -17.35 32.32
CA TYR A 618 -12.10 -17.91 30.99
C TYR A 618 -13.25 -18.90 31.08
N ALA A 619 -14.36 -18.62 30.41
CA ALA A 619 -15.59 -19.39 30.54
C ALA A 619 -16.46 -19.24 29.26
N PRO A 620 -17.45 -20.15 29.04
CA PRO A 620 -18.41 -19.98 27.94
C PRO A 620 -19.08 -18.61 27.98
N GLY A 621 -19.09 -17.90 26.84
CA GLY A 621 -19.83 -16.65 26.66
C GLY A 621 -21.35 -16.88 26.55
N LYS A 622 -22.13 -15.80 26.69
CA LYS A 622 -23.59 -15.84 26.51
C LYS A 622 -24.00 -15.70 25.06
#